data_4f25aed4e3fb4c77059b9340c96de974
#
_entry.id   4f25aed4e3fb4c77059b9340c96de974
#
_cell.length_a   1.000
_cell.length_b   1.000
_cell.length_c   1.000
_cell.angle_alpha   90.00
_cell.angle_beta   90.00
_cell.angle_gamma   90.00
#
_symmetry.space_group_name_H-M   'P 1'
#
loop_
_entity.id
_entity.type
_entity.pdbx_description
1 polymer ?
#
loop_
_entity_poly.entity_id
_entity_poly.type
_entity_poly.pdbx_seq_one_letter_code
_entity_poly.pdbx_strand_id
1 'polypeptide(L)'
;MGSTKVRNSLLSKKLKRTETRLLIIDDNQLRYNQILNLLLGNDYQVQALLLDDLKSFEKQLNTPWDAIIFGRAYDLKIEQTLSLIQASEQPNLPVLLLQPEDYQPQQYQTYIQKGIYDVVPLEPLDYFYITLIRTLSYSHLLQTEQRLTNELETIHSHTQTLVNNSHKAVALFQEGMHVKANTEYLNLFGFKQEEEIIGLPILDVLQPNDLNIFKR
;
A
#
# COMPACT_ATOMS: atom_id res chain seq x y z
N MET A 1 28.56 13.14 26.24
CA MET A 1 28.14 12.93 24.85
C MET A 1 26.72 12.40 24.88
N GLY A 2 25.74 13.27 24.68
CA GLY A 2 24.32 12.92 24.79
C GLY A 2 23.83 12.31 23.48
N SER A 3 23.54 11.01 23.50
CA SER A 3 22.80 10.34 22.41
C SER A 3 21.44 10.98 22.26
N THR A 4 21.23 11.71 21.19
CA THR A 4 19.92 12.27 20.82
C THR A 4 19.02 11.10 20.44
N LYS A 5 18.28 10.56 21.43
CA LYS A 5 17.20 9.60 21.16
C LYS A 5 16.18 10.30 20.25
N VAL A 6 16.24 10.01 18.97
CA VAL A 6 15.17 10.38 18.02
C VAL A 6 13.86 9.86 18.61
N ARG A 7 12.91 10.76 18.89
CA ARG A 7 11.59 10.39 19.39
C ARG A 7 10.97 9.43 18.38
N ASN A 8 10.93 8.15 18.74
CA ASN A 8 10.29 7.13 17.91
C ASN A 8 8.84 7.54 17.67
N SER A 9 8.51 7.86 16.42
CA SER A 9 7.12 8.10 16.02
C SER A 9 6.29 6.83 16.26
N LEU A 10 4.98 6.96 16.34
CA LEU A 10 4.07 5.80 16.47
C LEU A 10 4.27 4.80 15.32
N LEU A 11 4.61 5.28 14.12
CA LEU A 11 4.94 4.47 12.95
C LEU A 11 6.20 3.62 13.17
N SER A 12 7.28 4.22 13.71
CA SER A 12 8.50 3.46 13.99
C SER A 12 8.31 2.38 15.05
N LYS A 13 7.44 2.63 16.04
CA LYS A 13 7.05 1.62 17.05
C LYS A 13 6.25 0.47 16.44
N LYS A 14 5.40 0.73 15.45
CA LYS A 14 4.63 -0.29 14.74
C LYS A 14 5.54 -1.13 13.84
N LEU A 15 6.45 -0.51 13.10
CA LEU A 15 7.44 -1.18 12.25
C LEU A 15 8.34 -2.16 13.05
N LYS A 16 8.71 -1.81 14.27
CA LYS A 16 9.51 -2.70 15.14
C LYS A 16 8.79 -3.99 15.56
N ARG A 17 7.47 -4.04 15.47
CA ARG A 17 6.65 -5.20 15.84
C ARG A 17 6.26 -6.08 14.65
N THR A 18 6.47 -5.58 13.43
CA THR A 18 6.24 -6.33 12.19
C THR A 18 7.56 -6.75 11.60
N GLU A 19 7.62 -7.94 11.04
CA GLU A 19 8.79 -8.40 10.32
C GLU A 19 9.01 -7.52 9.09
N THR A 20 10.18 -6.92 8.99
CA THR A 20 10.58 -6.06 7.86
C THR A 20 11.32 -6.92 6.83
N ARG A 21 10.87 -6.90 5.58
CA ARG A 21 11.47 -7.67 4.48
C ARG A 21 12.25 -6.76 3.56
N LEU A 22 13.55 -6.97 3.50
CA LEU A 22 14.46 -6.19 2.68
C LEU A 22 15.11 -7.04 1.60
N LEU A 23 15.06 -6.56 0.36
CA LEU A 23 15.86 -7.11 -0.71
C LEU A 23 17.07 -6.21 -0.93
N ILE A 24 18.26 -6.76 -0.77
CA ILE A 24 19.52 -6.03 -0.94
C ILE A 24 20.19 -6.54 -2.19
N ILE A 25 20.34 -5.66 -3.17
CA ILE A 25 21.03 -5.95 -4.45
C ILE A 25 22.43 -5.36 -4.35
N ASP A 26 23.38 -6.21 -4.05
CA ASP A 26 24.78 -5.79 -3.85
C ASP A 26 25.74 -6.98 -4.00
N ASP A 27 26.94 -6.73 -4.52
CA ASP A 27 28.04 -7.70 -4.58
C ASP A 27 28.90 -7.72 -3.30
N ASN A 28 28.59 -6.90 -2.31
CA ASN A 28 29.38 -6.70 -1.11
C ASN A 28 28.70 -7.21 0.17
N GLN A 29 29.10 -8.38 0.64
CA GLN A 29 28.62 -9.00 1.87
C GLN A 29 28.85 -8.12 3.13
N LEU A 30 29.89 -7.28 3.15
CA LEU A 30 30.15 -6.42 4.31
C LEU A 30 29.11 -5.31 4.40
N ARG A 31 28.72 -4.70 3.28
CA ARG A 31 27.63 -3.70 3.24
C ARG A 31 26.31 -4.33 3.69
N TYR A 32 25.99 -5.52 3.20
CA TYR A 32 24.81 -6.27 3.67
C TYR A 32 24.82 -6.46 5.18
N ASN A 33 25.91 -6.95 5.75
CA ASN A 33 26.03 -7.19 7.19
C ASN A 33 25.93 -5.88 7.99
N GLN A 34 26.47 -4.78 7.47
CA GLN A 34 26.42 -3.47 8.11
C GLN A 34 24.97 -2.95 8.17
N ILE A 35 24.21 -3.06 7.09
CA ILE A 35 22.79 -2.70 7.03
C ILE A 35 21.96 -3.56 7.98
N LEU A 36 22.19 -4.86 7.97
CA LEU A 36 21.46 -5.80 8.83
C LEU A 36 21.73 -5.52 10.32
N ASN A 37 23.01 -5.36 10.70
CA ASN A 37 23.39 -5.05 12.07
C ASN A 37 22.84 -3.71 12.56
N LEU A 38 22.73 -2.71 11.67
CA LEU A 38 22.14 -1.42 11.97
C LEU A 38 20.66 -1.56 12.37
N LEU A 39 19.89 -2.37 11.65
CA LEU A 39 18.47 -2.60 11.95
C LEU A 39 18.28 -3.47 13.19
N LEU A 40 19.02 -4.57 13.31
CA LEU A 40 18.98 -5.44 14.49
C LEU A 40 19.40 -4.70 15.76
N GLY A 41 20.42 -3.85 15.69
CA GLY A 41 20.87 -3.01 16.81
C GLY A 41 19.84 -1.94 17.24
N ASN A 42 18.84 -1.68 16.40
CA ASN A 42 17.72 -0.79 16.68
C ASN A 42 16.39 -1.54 16.95
N ASP A 43 16.46 -2.82 17.30
CA ASP A 43 15.31 -3.68 17.66
C ASP A 43 14.31 -3.95 16.52
N TYR A 44 14.73 -3.90 15.24
CA TYR A 44 13.90 -4.32 14.13
C TYR A 44 13.99 -5.82 13.92
N GLN A 45 12.84 -6.46 13.65
CA GLN A 45 12.80 -7.83 13.16
C GLN A 45 12.95 -7.77 11.64
N VAL A 46 14.07 -8.26 11.10
CA VAL A 46 14.42 -8.12 9.70
C VAL A 46 14.64 -9.47 9.06
N GLN A 47 13.96 -9.69 7.94
CA GLN A 47 14.25 -10.72 6.97
C GLN A 47 14.91 -10.05 5.76
N ALA A 48 16.21 -10.20 5.60
CA ALA A 48 16.94 -9.62 4.47
C ALA A 48 17.49 -10.71 3.57
N LEU A 49 17.43 -10.47 2.27
CA LEU A 49 18.04 -11.32 1.25
C LEU A 49 19.03 -10.49 0.44
N LEU A 50 20.25 -11.02 0.27
CA LEU A 50 21.29 -10.47 -0.59
C LEU A 50 21.28 -11.21 -1.92
N LEU A 51 21.32 -10.48 -3.02
CA LEU A 51 21.51 -11.00 -4.38
C LEU A 51 22.23 -10.00 -5.27
N ASP A 52 22.84 -10.49 -6.34
CA ASP A 52 23.63 -9.68 -7.29
C ASP A 52 23.35 -10.04 -8.75
N ASP A 53 22.40 -10.98 -9.01
CA ASP A 53 22.09 -11.49 -10.33
C ASP A 53 20.62 -11.31 -10.74
N LEU A 54 20.41 -11.16 -12.05
CA LEU A 54 19.08 -10.91 -12.65
C LEU A 54 18.09 -12.05 -12.40
N LYS A 55 18.50 -13.30 -12.55
CA LYS A 55 17.60 -14.46 -12.43
C LYS A 55 17.06 -14.63 -11.02
N SER A 56 17.94 -14.45 -10.02
CA SER A 56 17.55 -14.45 -8.61
C SER A 56 16.60 -13.31 -8.32
N PHE A 57 16.85 -12.12 -8.89
CA PHE A 57 15.97 -10.98 -8.72
C PHE A 57 14.56 -11.22 -9.27
N GLU A 58 14.43 -11.69 -10.52
CA GLU A 58 13.15 -12.02 -11.14
C GLU A 58 12.34 -13.02 -10.30
N LYS A 59 13.00 -14.04 -9.75
CA LYS A 59 12.35 -15.01 -8.87
C LYS A 59 11.83 -14.38 -7.57
N GLN A 60 12.54 -13.40 -7.02
CA GLN A 60 12.20 -12.75 -5.77
C GLN A 60 11.09 -11.71 -5.91
N LEU A 61 10.79 -11.20 -7.10
CA LEU A 61 9.70 -10.26 -7.34
C LEU A 61 8.30 -10.84 -7.04
N ASN A 62 8.16 -12.16 -6.97
CA ASN A 62 6.92 -12.83 -6.55
C ASN A 62 6.76 -12.88 -5.01
N THR A 63 7.77 -12.45 -4.27
CA THR A 63 7.75 -12.39 -2.81
C THR A 63 7.47 -10.95 -2.37
N PRO A 64 6.61 -10.70 -1.37
CA PRO A 64 6.38 -9.34 -0.90
C PRO A 64 7.60 -8.80 -0.17
N TRP A 65 8.05 -7.61 -0.59
CA TRP A 65 9.16 -6.87 0.01
C TRP A 65 8.68 -5.51 0.51
N ASP A 66 9.34 -4.96 1.53
CA ASP A 66 9.04 -3.63 2.05
C ASP A 66 9.91 -2.55 1.42
N ALA A 67 11.14 -2.88 1.04
CA ALA A 67 12.02 -2.00 0.29
C ALA A 67 13.12 -2.80 -0.41
N ILE A 68 13.66 -2.20 -1.47
CA ILE A 68 14.89 -2.64 -2.12
C ILE A 68 16.00 -1.64 -1.78
N ILE A 69 17.17 -2.14 -1.41
CA ILE A 69 18.41 -1.37 -1.32
C ILE A 69 19.28 -1.81 -2.47
N PHE A 70 19.55 -0.90 -3.41
CA PHE A 70 20.36 -1.15 -4.57
C PHE A 70 21.74 -0.55 -4.39
N GLY A 71 22.76 -1.39 -4.30
CA GLY A 71 24.16 -1.02 -4.29
C GLY A 71 24.81 -1.26 -5.66
N ARG A 72 25.76 -2.17 -5.71
CA ARG A 72 26.44 -2.58 -6.93
C ARG A 72 26.14 -4.05 -7.22
N ALA A 73 25.66 -4.35 -8.42
CA ALA A 73 25.45 -5.72 -8.88
C ALA A 73 26.28 -6.00 -10.14
N TYR A 74 26.62 -7.26 -10.35
CA TYR A 74 27.46 -7.66 -11.46
C TYR A 74 26.74 -7.59 -12.80
N ASP A 75 25.56 -8.19 -12.91
CA ASP A 75 24.81 -8.30 -14.17
C ASP A 75 23.42 -7.64 -14.11
N LEU A 76 23.07 -6.99 -13.00
CA LEU A 76 21.80 -6.32 -12.79
C LEU A 76 21.99 -4.80 -12.75
N LYS A 77 21.40 -4.10 -13.74
CA LYS A 77 21.42 -2.65 -13.81
C LYS A 77 20.19 -2.05 -13.15
N ILE A 78 20.34 -0.86 -12.58
CA ILE A 78 19.25 -0.16 -11.88
C ILE A 78 18.03 0.07 -12.79
N GLU A 79 18.23 0.39 -14.06
CA GLU A 79 17.14 0.60 -15.02
C GLU A 79 16.35 -0.69 -15.29
N GLN A 80 17.03 -1.83 -15.37
CA GLN A 80 16.39 -3.15 -15.52
C GLN A 80 15.59 -3.49 -14.25
N THR A 81 16.18 -3.25 -13.08
CA THR A 81 15.52 -3.45 -11.79
C THR A 81 14.22 -2.68 -11.71
N LEU A 82 14.24 -1.37 -12.03
CA LEU A 82 13.06 -0.51 -12.01
C LEU A 82 11.98 -0.97 -13.01
N SER A 83 12.39 -1.36 -14.22
CA SER A 83 11.45 -1.86 -15.24
C SER A 83 10.76 -3.15 -14.80
N LEU A 84 11.49 -4.07 -14.17
CA LEU A 84 10.94 -5.33 -13.66
C LEU A 84 10.01 -5.11 -12.48
N ILE A 85 10.35 -4.19 -11.55
CA ILE A 85 9.47 -3.80 -10.44
C ILE A 85 8.15 -3.24 -10.98
N GLN A 86 8.23 -2.35 -11.97
CA GLN A 86 7.05 -1.71 -12.55
C GLN A 86 6.13 -2.70 -13.27
N ALA A 87 6.70 -3.79 -13.81
CA ALA A 87 5.94 -4.87 -14.45
C ALA A 87 5.46 -5.95 -13.46
N SER A 88 5.85 -5.89 -12.19
CA SER A 88 5.52 -6.86 -11.15
C SER A 88 4.19 -6.54 -10.44
N GLU A 89 3.79 -7.42 -9.52
CA GLU A 89 2.64 -7.19 -8.63
C GLU A 89 2.90 -6.10 -7.57
N GLN A 90 4.14 -5.58 -7.48
CA GLN A 90 4.56 -4.56 -6.51
C GLN A 90 5.14 -3.31 -7.19
N PRO A 91 4.42 -2.63 -8.09
CA PRO A 91 4.96 -1.53 -8.90
C PRO A 91 5.41 -0.31 -8.05
N ASN A 92 4.92 -0.20 -6.83
CA ASN A 92 5.23 0.89 -5.91
C ASN A 92 6.29 0.53 -4.86
N LEU A 93 7.01 -0.60 -5.04
CA LEU A 93 8.07 -1.03 -4.14
C LEU A 93 9.21 0.00 -4.14
N PRO A 94 9.52 0.65 -3.00
CA PRO A 94 10.52 1.71 -2.98
C PRO A 94 11.93 1.15 -3.13
N VAL A 95 12.73 1.81 -3.97
CA VAL A 95 14.14 1.48 -4.22
C VAL A 95 15.01 2.59 -3.67
N LEU A 96 15.84 2.27 -2.68
CA LEU A 96 16.92 3.13 -2.20
C LEU A 96 18.20 2.80 -2.98
N LEU A 97 18.74 3.77 -3.68
CA LEU A 97 20.03 3.63 -4.35
C LEU A 97 21.15 4.00 -3.36
N LEU A 98 22.04 3.07 -3.06
CA LEU A 98 23.29 3.41 -2.39
C LEU A 98 24.12 4.28 -3.32
N GLN A 99 24.58 5.40 -2.80
CA GLN A 99 25.30 6.39 -3.58
C GLN A 99 26.51 5.76 -4.30
N PRO A 100 26.55 5.79 -5.65
CA PRO A 100 27.71 5.31 -6.41
C PRO A 100 28.98 6.12 -6.11
N GLU A 101 30.14 5.53 -6.34
CA GLU A 101 31.43 6.20 -6.11
C GLU A 101 31.62 7.45 -7.00
N ASP A 102 31.07 7.42 -8.21
CA ASP A 102 31.12 8.51 -9.20
C ASP A 102 29.91 9.44 -9.13
N TYR A 103 29.09 9.34 -8.09
CA TYR A 103 27.89 10.12 -7.92
C TYR A 103 28.17 11.62 -7.90
N GLN A 104 27.38 12.37 -8.70
CA GLN A 104 27.37 13.82 -8.71
C GLN A 104 26.00 14.34 -8.25
N PRO A 105 25.94 15.38 -7.38
CA PRO A 105 24.67 15.90 -6.87
C PRO A 105 23.66 16.29 -7.96
N GLN A 106 24.14 16.68 -9.15
CA GLN A 106 23.32 17.03 -10.31
C GLN A 106 22.54 15.84 -10.87
N GLN A 107 23.01 14.61 -10.62
CA GLN A 107 22.36 13.37 -11.07
C GLN A 107 21.16 13.00 -10.19
N TYR A 108 21.02 13.57 -8.99
CA TYR A 108 19.95 13.23 -8.05
C TYR A 108 18.57 13.31 -8.70
N GLN A 109 18.25 14.44 -9.31
CA GLN A 109 16.95 14.64 -9.97
C GLN A 109 16.67 13.60 -11.06
N THR A 110 17.71 13.21 -11.81
CA THR A 110 17.60 12.17 -12.86
C THR A 110 17.25 10.82 -12.28
N TYR A 111 17.87 10.45 -11.16
CA TYR A 111 17.57 9.19 -10.47
C TYR A 111 16.13 9.15 -9.94
N ILE A 112 15.67 10.23 -9.30
CA ILE A 112 14.28 10.32 -8.82
C ILE A 112 13.29 10.26 -9.98
N GLN A 113 13.54 10.94 -11.09
CA GLN A 113 12.68 10.88 -12.29
C GLN A 113 12.62 9.48 -12.92
N LYS A 114 13.66 8.65 -12.75
CA LYS A 114 13.67 7.25 -13.19
C LYS A 114 12.85 6.33 -12.28
N GLY A 115 12.37 6.80 -11.13
CA GLY A 115 11.57 6.01 -10.19
C GLY A 115 12.36 5.49 -8.98
N ILE A 116 13.59 5.97 -8.75
CA ILE A 116 14.33 5.71 -7.50
C ILE A 116 13.68 6.55 -6.40
N TYR A 117 13.44 5.94 -5.25
CA TYR A 117 12.82 6.61 -4.11
C TYR A 117 13.75 7.63 -3.47
N ASP A 118 15.01 7.25 -3.25
CA ASP A 118 16.04 8.16 -2.76
C ASP A 118 17.45 7.63 -3.08
N VAL A 119 18.43 8.54 -3.12
CA VAL A 119 19.86 8.24 -3.27
C VAL A 119 20.57 8.56 -1.97
N VAL A 120 21.13 7.56 -1.30
CA VAL A 120 21.64 7.71 0.05
C VAL A 120 23.05 7.14 0.20
N PRO A 121 24.00 7.87 0.81
CA PRO A 121 25.29 7.30 1.21
C PRO A 121 25.06 6.30 2.36
N LEU A 122 25.85 5.24 2.40
CA LEU A 122 25.82 4.33 3.55
C LEU A 122 26.43 4.97 4.81
N GLU A 123 27.41 5.83 4.64
CA GLU A 123 28.03 6.62 5.72
C GLU A 123 27.68 8.10 5.58
N PRO A 124 27.30 8.80 6.66
CA PRO A 124 27.20 8.29 8.04
C PRO A 124 25.97 7.41 8.29
N LEU A 125 26.13 6.34 9.07
CA LEU A 125 25.09 5.34 9.35
C LEU A 125 23.80 5.93 9.91
N ASP A 126 23.87 6.99 10.72
CA ASP A 126 22.67 7.66 11.29
C ASP A 126 21.79 8.28 10.18
N TYR A 127 22.41 8.86 9.16
CA TYR A 127 21.67 9.42 8.04
C TYR A 127 21.03 8.32 7.19
N PHE A 128 21.78 7.28 6.87
CA PHE A 128 21.27 6.11 6.16
C PHE A 128 20.10 5.48 6.92
N TYR A 129 20.25 5.26 8.22
CA TYR A 129 19.21 4.71 9.10
C TYR A 129 17.91 5.52 9.04
N ILE A 130 18.01 6.84 9.20
CA ILE A 130 16.83 7.72 9.15
C ILE A 130 16.13 7.61 7.79
N THR A 131 16.88 7.64 6.70
CA THR A 131 16.33 7.51 5.34
C THR A 131 15.65 6.16 5.15
N LEU A 132 16.30 5.06 5.56
CA LEU A 132 15.74 3.72 5.47
C LEU A 132 14.42 3.59 6.27
N ILE A 133 14.38 4.10 7.50
CA ILE A 133 13.16 4.05 8.31
C ILE A 133 12.02 4.89 7.71
N ARG A 134 12.32 6.02 7.09
CA ARG A 134 11.32 6.83 6.35
C ARG A 134 10.78 6.06 5.15
N THR A 135 11.65 5.40 4.39
CA THR A 135 11.27 4.57 3.25
C THR A 135 10.38 3.41 3.67
N LEU A 136 10.74 2.68 4.73
CA LEU A 136 9.92 1.59 5.28
C LEU A 136 8.56 2.08 5.81
N SER A 137 8.54 3.26 6.43
CA SER A 137 7.30 3.88 6.91
C SER A 137 6.36 4.23 5.76
N TYR A 138 6.92 4.75 4.67
CA TYR A 138 6.18 5.05 3.44
C TYR A 138 5.62 3.78 2.79
N SER A 139 6.44 2.75 2.62
CA SER A 139 6.02 1.46 2.07
C SER A 139 4.89 0.84 2.88
N HIS A 140 5.01 0.81 4.20
CA HIS A 140 3.98 0.29 5.09
C HIS A 140 2.66 1.09 5.01
N LEU A 141 2.75 2.41 4.82
CA LEU A 141 1.57 3.26 4.63
C LEU A 141 0.83 2.90 3.34
N LEU A 142 1.57 2.77 2.21
CA LEU A 142 1.00 2.38 0.92
C LEU A 142 0.35 0.99 0.97
N GLN A 143 1.03 0.01 1.55
CA GLN A 143 0.49 -1.35 1.70
C GLN A 143 -0.78 -1.36 2.57
N THR A 144 -0.80 -0.54 3.63
CA THR A 144 -1.98 -0.42 4.50
C THR A 144 -3.15 0.21 3.77
N GLU A 145 -2.92 1.28 3.01
CA GLU A 145 -3.93 1.94 2.18
C GLU A 145 -4.52 0.97 1.15
N GLN A 146 -3.67 0.28 0.41
CA GLN A 146 -4.11 -0.69 -0.60
C GLN A 146 -4.93 -1.84 0.01
N ARG A 147 -4.49 -2.37 1.17
CA ARG A 147 -5.24 -3.40 1.87
C ARG A 147 -6.61 -2.91 2.32
N LEU A 148 -6.70 -1.70 2.90
CA LEU A 148 -7.98 -1.13 3.34
C LEU A 148 -8.92 -0.87 2.17
N THR A 149 -8.40 -0.41 1.03
CA THR A 149 -9.19 -0.21 -0.19
C THR A 149 -9.76 -1.54 -0.68
N ASN A 150 -8.93 -2.58 -0.78
CA ASN A 150 -9.37 -3.91 -1.20
C ASN A 150 -10.40 -4.52 -0.22
N GLU A 151 -10.22 -4.33 1.09
CA GLU A 151 -11.18 -4.77 2.11
C GLU A 151 -12.52 -4.06 1.96
N LEU A 152 -12.52 -2.74 1.72
CA LEU A 152 -13.74 -1.95 1.48
C LEU A 152 -14.47 -2.41 0.21
N GLU A 153 -13.76 -2.63 -0.90
CA GLU A 153 -14.35 -3.14 -2.14
C GLU A 153 -14.95 -4.53 -1.95
N THR A 154 -14.27 -5.40 -1.20
CA THR A 154 -14.75 -6.75 -0.89
C THR A 154 -16.03 -6.69 -0.05
N ILE A 155 -16.04 -5.89 1.01
CA ILE A 155 -17.24 -5.71 1.87
C ILE A 155 -18.38 -5.11 1.04
N HIS A 156 -18.11 -4.12 0.20
CA HIS A 156 -19.12 -3.50 -0.64
C HIS A 156 -19.74 -4.50 -1.62
N SER A 157 -18.94 -5.31 -2.29
CA SER A 157 -19.40 -6.33 -3.24
C SER A 157 -20.21 -7.43 -2.54
N HIS A 158 -19.78 -7.89 -1.36
CA HIS A 158 -20.52 -8.86 -0.56
C HIS A 158 -21.86 -8.31 -0.11
N THR A 159 -21.89 -7.05 0.37
CA THR A 159 -23.14 -6.40 0.80
C THR A 159 -24.10 -6.26 -0.37
N GLN A 160 -23.64 -5.87 -1.55
CA GLN A 160 -24.46 -5.81 -2.75
C GLN A 160 -25.04 -7.19 -3.12
N THR A 161 -24.21 -8.22 -3.06
CA THR A 161 -24.64 -9.59 -3.37
C THR A 161 -25.71 -10.07 -2.38
N LEU A 162 -25.55 -9.79 -1.09
CA LEU A 162 -26.52 -10.14 -0.06
C LEU A 162 -27.86 -9.40 -0.25
N VAL A 163 -27.81 -8.11 -0.57
CA VAL A 163 -29.00 -7.29 -0.83
C VAL A 163 -29.72 -7.79 -2.08
N ASN A 164 -28.99 -8.03 -3.18
CA ASN A 164 -29.57 -8.44 -4.46
C ASN A 164 -30.14 -9.88 -4.43
N ASN A 165 -29.53 -10.77 -3.64
CA ASN A 165 -30.02 -12.15 -3.48
C ASN A 165 -31.05 -12.30 -2.34
N SER A 166 -31.41 -11.21 -1.66
CA SER A 166 -32.45 -11.24 -0.64
C SER A 166 -33.80 -11.45 -1.27
N HIS A 167 -34.56 -12.42 -0.77
CA HIS A 167 -35.98 -12.61 -1.13
C HIS A 167 -36.91 -11.58 -0.44
N LYS A 168 -36.33 -10.66 0.35
CA LYS A 168 -37.07 -9.56 0.97
C LYS A 168 -36.86 -8.28 0.19
N ALA A 169 -37.87 -7.44 0.09
CA ALA A 169 -37.75 -6.10 -0.45
C ALA A 169 -36.82 -5.25 0.45
N VAL A 170 -35.68 -4.81 -0.12
CA VAL A 170 -34.65 -4.04 0.58
C VAL A 170 -34.36 -2.78 -0.22
N ALA A 171 -34.38 -1.64 0.46
CA ALA A 171 -33.90 -0.37 -0.10
C ALA A 171 -33.03 0.38 0.90
N LEU A 172 -32.12 1.17 0.39
CA LEU A 172 -31.27 2.08 1.14
C LEU A 172 -31.72 3.51 0.92
N PHE A 173 -31.80 4.27 2.01
CA PHE A 173 -32.21 5.67 2.01
C PHE A 173 -31.09 6.55 2.57
N GLN A 174 -30.94 7.72 1.97
CA GLN A 174 -30.12 8.79 2.51
C GLN A 174 -30.96 10.08 2.48
N GLU A 175 -31.05 10.74 3.63
CA GLU A 175 -31.89 11.96 3.78
C GLU A 175 -33.35 11.80 3.30
N GLY A 176 -33.90 10.59 3.42
CA GLY A 176 -35.24 10.26 2.99
C GLY A 176 -35.41 9.98 1.50
N MET A 177 -34.34 10.03 0.72
CA MET A 177 -34.31 9.72 -0.70
C MET A 177 -33.81 8.30 -0.94
N HIS A 178 -34.34 7.59 -1.93
CA HIS A 178 -33.83 6.30 -2.35
C HIS A 178 -32.44 6.44 -2.96
N VAL A 179 -31.48 5.68 -2.43
CA VAL A 179 -30.11 5.59 -2.95
C VAL A 179 -29.90 4.27 -3.68
N LYS A 180 -30.57 3.21 -3.21
CA LYS A 180 -30.46 1.87 -3.79
C LYS A 180 -31.70 1.04 -3.45
N ALA A 181 -32.06 0.13 -4.36
CA ALA A 181 -33.16 -0.82 -4.15
C ALA A 181 -32.84 -2.16 -4.83
N ASN A 182 -33.21 -3.28 -4.20
CA ASN A 182 -33.12 -4.58 -4.84
C ASN A 182 -34.33 -4.88 -5.73
N THR A 183 -34.23 -5.93 -6.53
CA THR A 183 -35.30 -6.35 -7.46
C THR A 183 -36.64 -6.60 -6.75
N GLU A 184 -36.60 -7.19 -5.57
CA GLU A 184 -37.83 -7.46 -4.77
C GLU A 184 -38.51 -6.17 -4.31
N TYR A 185 -37.74 -5.13 -3.97
CA TYR A 185 -38.26 -3.82 -3.64
C TYR A 185 -38.89 -3.14 -4.86
N LEU A 186 -38.20 -3.18 -6.01
CA LEU A 186 -38.72 -2.64 -7.26
C LEU A 186 -40.03 -3.32 -7.65
N ASN A 187 -40.09 -4.64 -7.59
CA ASN A 187 -41.29 -5.42 -7.89
C ASN A 187 -42.45 -5.09 -6.93
N LEU A 188 -42.17 -4.88 -5.64
CA LEU A 188 -43.18 -4.53 -4.64
C LEU A 188 -43.89 -3.21 -4.96
N PHE A 189 -43.14 -2.23 -5.48
CA PHE A 189 -43.66 -0.90 -5.81
C PHE A 189 -44.00 -0.71 -7.30
N GLY A 190 -43.78 -1.74 -8.13
CA GLY A 190 -44.14 -1.73 -9.56
C GLY A 190 -43.14 -1.01 -10.48
N PHE A 191 -41.91 -0.77 -10.01
CA PHE A 191 -40.81 -0.22 -10.82
C PHE A 191 -40.12 -1.32 -11.61
N LYS A 192 -39.64 -0.98 -12.81
CA LYS A 192 -38.91 -1.93 -13.69
C LYS A 192 -37.41 -1.83 -13.55
N GLN A 193 -36.90 -0.66 -13.25
CA GLN A 193 -35.46 -0.37 -13.18
C GLN A 193 -35.16 0.46 -11.93
N GLU A 194 -33.94 0.27 -11.39
CA GLU A 194 -33.48 0.97 -10.18
C GLU A 194 -33.40 2.47 -10.39
N GLU A 195 -33.04 2.91 -11.60
CA GLU A 195 -32.94 4.32 -11.99
C GLU A 195 -34.25 5.08 -11.86
N GLU A 196 -35.38 4.41 -11.95
CA GLU A 196 -36.73 5.02 -11.81
C GLU A 196 -37.02 5.48 -10.38
N ILE A 197 -36.38 4.86 -9.40
CA ILE A 197 -36.65 5.11 -7.97
C ILE A 197 -35.52 5.90 -7.28
N ILE A 198 -34.31 5.84 -7.79
CA ILE A 198 -33.19 6.60 -7.21
C ILE A 198 -33.47 8.09 -7.21
N GLY A 199 -33.30 8.73 -6.04
CA GLY A 199 -33.57 10.14 -5.84
C GLY A 199 -35.03 10.48 -5.57
N LEU A 200 -35.96 9.49 -5.60
CA LEU A 200 -37.33 9.71 -5.17
C LEU A 200 -37.42 9.67 -3.63
N PRO A 201 -38.20 10.59 -3.02
CA PRO A 201 -38.50 10.52 -1.60
C PRO A 201 -39.28 9.24 -1.25
N ILE A 202 -38.97 8.63 -0.12
CA ILE A 202 -39.71 7.45 0.34
C ILE A 202 -41.22 7.75 0.50
N LEU A 203 -41.57 8.99 0.87
CA LEU A 203 -42.94 9.41 1.08
C LEU A 203 -43.77 9.45 -0.20
N ASP A 204 -43.13 9.61 -1.36
CA ASP A 204 -43.84 9.65 -2.65
C ASP A 204 -44.20 8.25 -3.16
N VAL A 205 -43.57 7.20 -2.61
CA VAL A 205 -43.83 5.80 -2.96
C VAL A 205 -44.91 5.18 -2.06
N LEU A 206 -45.16 5.76 -0.88
CA LEU A 206 -46.14 5.27 0.09
C LEU A 206 -47.56 5.78 -0.22
N GLN A 207 -48.55 4.91 0.02
CA GLN A 207 -49.95 5.33 -0.09
C GLN A 207 -50.31 6.34 1.01
N PRO A 208 -51.20 7.31 0.74
CA PRO A 208 -51.58 8.33 1.72
C PRO A 208 -52.05 7.79 3.08
N ASN A 209 -52.67 6.62 3.11
CA ASN A 209 -53.16 5.99 4.35
C ASN A 209 -52.01 5.45 5.21
N ASP A 210 -50.86 5.07 4.62
CA ASP A 210 -49.73 4.48 5.31
C ASP A 210 -48.72 5.55 5.80
N LEU A 211 -48.81 6.78 5.29
CA LEU A 211 -47.97 7.91 5.70
C LEU A 211 -48.08 8.22 7.21
N ASN A 212 -49.25 8.03 7.82
CA ASN A 212 -49.47 8.28 9.25
C ASN A 212 -48.82 7.18 10.13
N ILE A 213 -48.67 5.98 9.61
CA ILE A 213 -48.01 4.85 10.30
C ILE A 213 -46.50 5.01 10.22
N PHE A 214 -46.01 5.44 9.09
CA PHE A 214 -44.58 5.63 8.84
C PHE A 214 -43.96 6.80 9.62
N LYS A 215 -44.75 7.84 9.94
CA LYS A 215 -44.29 9.02 10.71
C LYS A 215 -44.29 8.84 12.23
N ARG A 216 -44.69 7.67 12.75
CA ARG A 216 -44.62 7.29 14.17
C ARG A 216 -43.34 6.55 14.48
#